data_75d9a6dbf4c5319d687152732a174efb
#
_entry.id   75d9a6dbf4c5319d687152732a174efb
#
_cell.length_a   1.000
_cell.length_b   1.000
_cell.length_c   1.000
_cell.angle_alpha   90.00
_cell.angle_beta   90.00
_cell.angle_gamma   90.00
#
_symmetry.space_group_name_H-M   'P 1'
#
loop_
_entity.id
_entity.type
_entity.pdbx_description
1 polymer ?
#
loop_
_entity_poly.entity_id
_entity_poly.type
_entity_poly.pdbx_seq_one_letter_code
_entity_poly.pdbx_strand_id
1 'polypeptide(L)'
;LGHVNAALELAQQVARGEMPSPARIVLPVGSGGTAAGLALGLSIAGMDTMVVGARVAPRVAAGRARVLSLAGRARRDLSARAGAEIPRVDASRIEIVHDVYAGAYGRALPAAERGAALLRAATGVRLDGTYSAKAFMEALDIAREESGTTLFWLTFDGRGA
;
A
#
# COMPACT_ATOMS: atom_id res chain seq x y z
N LEU A 1 -13.09 -2.17 -5.80
CA LEU A 1 -12.60 -1.85 -7.16
C LEU A 1 -11.89 -0.49 -7.25
N GLY A 2 -12.20 0.50 -6.39
CA GLY A 2 -11.57 1.83 -6.46
C GLY A 2 -10.04 1.81 -6.47
N HIS A 3 -9.41 0.97 -5.65
CA HIS A 3 -7.95 0.87 -5.63
C HIS A 3 -7.34 0.12 -6.82
N VAL A 4 -8.13 -0.66 -7.56
CA VAL A 4 -7.71 -1.20 -8.87
C VAL A 4 -7.59 -0.05 -9.87
N ASN A 5 -8.60 0.82 -9.93
CA ASN A 5 -8.57 2.00 -10.80
C ASN A 5 -7.44 2.97 -10.43
N ALA A 6 -7.19 3.18 -9.12
CA ALA A 6 -6.08 4.02 -8.67
C ALA A 6 -4.71 3.48 -9.10
N ALA A 7 -4.52 2.16 -9.14
CA ALA A 7 -3.29 1.57 -9.66
C ALA A 7 -3.18 1.70 -11.19
N LEU A 8 -4.29 1.61 -11.92
CA LEU A 8 -4.31 1.87 -13.36
C LEU A 8 -4.02 3.35 -13.68
N GLU A 9 -4.52 4.28 -12.87
CA GLU A 9 -4.22 5.70 -12.97
C GLU A 9 -2.72 5.96 -12.71
N LEU A 10 -2.14 5.35 -11.66
CA LEU A 10 -0.71 5.40 -11.41
C LEU A 10 0.10 4.92 -12.62
N ALA A 11 -0.28 3.79 -13.23
CA ALA A 11 0.37 3.27 -14.43
C ALA A 11 0.31 4.27 -15.59
N GLN A 12 -0.80 4.97 -15.77
CA GLN A 12 -0.94 6.02 -16.79
C GLN A 12 -0.04 7.23 -16.48
N GLN A 13 0.06 7.66 -15.23
CA GLN A 13 0.96 8.75 -14.81
C GLN A 13 2.41 8.40 -15.10
N VAL A 14 2.84 7.18 -14.79
CA VAL A 14 4.17 6.67 -15.12
C VAL A 14 4.39 6.65 -16.63
N ALA A 15 3.44 6.13 -17.41
CA ALA A 15 3.54 6.05 -18.86
C ALA A 15 3.63 7.43 -19.54
N ARG A 16 3.00 8.46 -18.93
CA ARG A 16 3.10 9.86 -19.40
C ARG A 16 4.35 10.58 -18.91
N GLY A 17 5.19 9.92 -18.12
CA GLY A 17 6.41 10.53 -17.54
C GLY A 17 6.15 11.56 -16.44
N GLU A 18 4.95 11.57 -15.85
CA GLU A 18 4.57 12.49 -14.75
C GLU A 18 5.27 12.12 -13.44
N MET A 19 5.69 10.86 -13.31
CA MET A 19 6.46 10.36 -12.19
C MET A 19 7.30 9.14 -12.58
N PRO A 20 8.40 8.85 -11.86
CA PRO A 20 9.17 7.64 -12.09
C PRO A 20 8.35 6.39 -11.72
N SER A 21 8.62 5.27 -12.40
CA SER A 21 8.03 3.98 -12.03
C SER A 21 8.46 3.59 -10.62
N PRO A 22 7.54 3.40 -9.66
CA PRO A 22 7.92 2.98 -8.32
C PRO A 22 8.37 1.52 -8.30
N ALA A 23 9.53 1.26 -7.69
CA ALA A 23 9.97 -0.10 -7.40
C ALA A 23 9.04 -0.74 -6.35
N ARG A 24 8.50 0.06 -5.44
CA ARG A 24 7.57 -0.39 -4.41
C ARG A 24 6.58 0.68 -3.99
N ILE A 25 5.40 0.21 -3.53
CA ILE A 25 4.36 1.03 -2.91
C ILE A 25 4.21 0.57 -1.47
N VAL A 26 4.38 1.48 -0.51
CA VAL A 26 4.22 1.21 0.92
C VAL A 26 2.90 1.82 1.42
N LEU A 27 2.10 1.02 2.13
CA LEU A 27 0.79 1.44 2.63
C LEU A 27 0.42 0.73 3.93
N PRO A 28 -0.46 1.32 4.78
CA PRO A 28 -0.96 0.63 5.95
C PRO A 28 -1.93 -0.50 5.57
N VAL A 29 -1.82 -1.66 6.23
CA VAL A 29 -2.70 -2.80 6.01
C VAL A 29 -3.48 -3.13 7.29
N GLY A 30 -4.77 -2.77 7.27
CA GLY A 30 -5.77 -3.19 8.25
C GLY A 30 -6.58 -4.38 7.75
N SER A 31 -7.55 -4.18 6.88
CA SER A 31 -8.39 -5.24 6.28
C SER A 31 -7.79 -5.88 5.02
N GLY A 32 -6.75 -5.27 4.44
CA GLY A 32 -6.08 -5.72 3.23
C GLY A 32 -6.74 -5.30 1.90
N GLY A 33 -7.87 -4.58 1.94
CA GLY A 33 -8.62 -4.21 0.73
C GLY A 33 -7.84 -3.30 -0.22
N THR A 34 -7.16 -2.28 0.31
CA THR A 34 -6.33 -1.35 -0.48
C THR A 34 -5.16 -2.08 -1.13
N ALA A 35 -4.40 -2.86 -0.35
CA ALA A 35 -3.27 -3.64 -0.86
C ALA A 35 -3.69 -4.63 -1.94
N ALA A 36 -4.83 -5.32 -1.75
CA ALA A 36 -5.38 -6.26 -2.73
C ALA A 36 -5.79 -5.57 -4.03
N GLY A 37 -6.42 -4.40 -3.94
CA GLY A 37 -6.82 -3.62 -5.11
C GLY A 37 -5.63 -3.09 -5.88
N LEU A 38 -4.64 -2.51 -5.19
CA LEU A 38 -3.40 -2.04 -5.80
C LEU A 38 -2.65 -3.18 -6.49
N ALA A 39 -2.41 -4.30 -5.80
CA ALA A 39 -1.71 -5.44 -6.37
C ALA A 39 -2.40 -5.98 -7.64
N LEU A 40 -3.74 -6.05 -7.63
CA LEU A 40 -4.49 -6.48 -8.81
C LEU A 40 -4.39 -5.46 -9.96
N GLY A 41 -4.55 -4.17 -9.68
CA GLY A 41 -4.44 -3.12 -10.69
C GLY A 41 -3.05 -3.02 -11.30
N LEU A 42 -1.99 -3.16 -10.50
CA LEU A 42 -0.61 -3.23 -10.96
C LEU A 42 -0.38 -4.45 -11.88
N SER A 43 -0.93 -5.62 -11.49
CA SER A 43 -0.86 -6.82 -12.35
C SER A 43 -1.59 -6.62 -13.69
N ILE A 44 -2.74 -5.95 -13.70
CA ILE A 44 -3.48 -5.61 -14.92
C ILE A 44 -2.67 -4.65 -15.80
N ALA A 45 -2.00 -3.68 -15.18
CA ALA A 45 -1.18 -2.69 -15.88
C ALA A 45 0.19 -3.24 -16.34
N GLY A 46 0.56 -4.48 -15.95
CA GLY A 46 1.87 -5.05 -16.25
C GLY A 46 3.03 -4.34 -15.53
N MET A 47 2.77 -3.69 -14.39
CA MET A 47 3.79 -3.02 -13.60
C MET A 47 4.48 -3.97 -12.63
N ASP A 48 5.80 -3.89 -12.60
CA ASP A 48 6.70 -4.74 -11.80
C ASP A 48 6.96 -4.15 -10.40
N THR A 49 5.92 -3.57 -9.81
CA THR A 49 5.97 -2.84 -8.54
C THR A 49 5.62 -3.75 -7.36
N MET A 50 6.45 -3.76 -6.33
CA MET A 50 6.19 -4.45 -5.06
C MET A 50 5.12 -3.72 -4.24
N VAL A 51 4.18 -4.43 -3.66
CA VAL A 51 3.22 -3.89 -2.69
C VAL A 51 3.67 -4.30 -1.29
N VAL A 52 4.17 -3.34 -0.52
CA VAL A 52 4.64 -3.53 0.86
C VAL A 52 3.58 -3.04 1.83
N GLY A 53 2.98 -3.95 2.55
CA GLY A 53 1.93 -3.66 3.52
C GLY A 53 2.49 -3.54 4.94
N ALA A 54 2.49 -2.34 5.51
CA ALA A 54 2.77 -2.11 6.92
C ALA A 54 1.57 -2.57 7.76
N ARG A 55 1.69 -3.70 8.46
CA ARG A 55 0.59 -4.31 9.21
C ARG A 55 0.23 -3.50 10.45
N VAL A 56 -1.00 -3.02 10.51
CA VAL A 56 -1.53 -2.22 11.64
C VAL A 56 -2.70 -2.89 12.37
N ALA A 57 -3.02 -4.14 12.02
CA ALA A 57 -4.10 -4.95 12.60
C ALA A 57 -3.62 -6.39 12.92
N PRO A 58 -4.42 -7.22 13.61
CA PRO A 58 -4.08 -8.62 13.85
C PRO A 58 -3.77 -9.39 12.56
N ARG A 59 -2.84 -10.35 12.62
CA ARG A 59 -2.36 -11.12 11.44
C ARG A 59 -3.48 -11.77 10.62
N VAL A 60 -4.53 -12.24 11.29
CA VAL A 60 -5.67 -12.88 10.62
C VAL A 60 -6.40 -11.93 9.69
N ALA A 61 -6.45 -10.64 10.02
CA ALA A 61 -7.10 -9.60 9.23
C ALA A 61 -6.15 -8.95 8.20
N ALA A 62 -4.86 -8.84 8.52
CA ALA A 62 -3.87 -8.05 7.80
C ALA A 62 -2.67 -8.88 7.31
N GLY A 63 -2.88 -10.18 7.07
CA GLY A 63 -1.84 -11.08 6.56
C GLY A 63 -1.84 -11.16 5.02
N ARG A 64 -0.70 -11.60 4.47
CA ARG A 64 -0.50 -11.80 3.01
C ARG A 64 -1.57 -12.71 2.39
N ALA A 65 -1.92 -13.81 3.05
CA ALA A 65 -2.97 -14.72 2.58
C ALA A 65 -4.33 -14.02 2.43
N ARG A 66 -4.66 -13.12 3.36
CA ARG A 66 -5.88 -12.30 3.30
C ARG A 66 -5.87 -11.37 2.10
N VAL A 67 -4.77 -10.67 1.84
CA VAL A 67 -4.60 -9.77 0.68
C VAL A 67 -4.77 -10.55 -0.63
N LEU A 68 -4.10 -11.69 -0.78
CA LEU A 68 -4.20 -12.55 -1.94
C LEU A 68 -5.62 -13.09 -2.16
N SER A 69 -6.31 -13.50 -1.08
CA SER A 69 -7.72 -13.94 -1.14
C SER A 69 -8.65 -12.84 -1.63
N LEU A 70 -8.47 -11.60 -1.16
CA LEU A 70 -9.24 -10.44 -1.60
C LEU A 70 -8.97 -10.10 -3.06
N ALA A 71 -7.70 -10.07 -3.48
CA ALA A 71 -7.30 -9.84 -4.86
C ALA A 71 -7.89 -10.92 -5.80
N GLY A 72 -7.84 -12.19 -5.40
CA GLY A 72 -8.42 -13.29 -6.17
C GLY A 72 -9.95 -13.18 -6.33
N ARG A 73 -10.66 -12.72 -5.29
CA ARG A 73 -12.12 -12.46 -5.41
C ARG A 73 -12.41 -11.30 -6.35
N ALA A 74 -11.70 -10.18 -6.19
CA ALA A 74 -11.86 -9.02 -7.06
C ALA A 74 -11.53 -9.36 -8.52
N ARG A 75 -10.48 -10.18 -8.77
CA ARG A 75 -10.13 -10.66 -10.10
C ARG A 75 -11.27 -11.43 -10.75
N ARG A 76 -11.87 -12.40 -10.02
CA ARG A 76 -13.00 -13.21 -10.55
C ARG A 76 -14.21 -12.33 -10.90
N ASP A 77 -14.55 -11.38 -10.03
CA ASP A 77 -15.66 -10.44 -10.28
C ASP A 77 -15.40 -9.59 -11.52
N LEU A 78 -14.17 -9.04 -11.66
CA LEU A 78 -13.78 -8.27 -12.84
C LEU A 78 -13.77 -9.13 -14.10
N SER A 79 -13.24 -10.36 -14.07
CA SER A 79 -13.24 -11.26 -15.23
C SER A 79 -14.66 -11.58 -15.69
N ALA A 80 -15.57 -11.84 -14.75
CA ALA A 80 -16.98 -12.10 -15.07
C ALA A 80 -17.67 -10.89 -15.72
N ARG A 81 -17.40 -9.68 -15.22
CA ARG A 81 -17.99 -8.43 -15.76
C ARG A 81 -17.40 -8.03 -17.12
N ALA A 82 -16.09 -8.25 -17.29
CA ALA A 82 -15.40 -7.89 -18.53
C ALA A 82 -15.58 -8.92 -19.65
N GLY A 83 -16.04 -10.14 -19.33
CA GLY A 83 -16.07 -11.25 -20.27
C GLY A 83 -14.66 -11.67 -20.76
N ALA A 84 -13.61 -11.35 -19.98
CA ALA A 84 -12.23 -11.58 -20.34
C ALA A 84 -11.41 -12.06 -19.13
N GLU A 85 -10.33 -12.78 -19.41
CA GLU A 85 -9.43 -13.21 -18.34
C GLU A 85 -8.59 -12.05 -17.83
N ILE A 86 -8.66 -11.79 -16.50
CA ILE A 86 -7.83 -10.82 -15.81
C ILE A 86 -6.60 -11.53 -15.23
N PRO A 87 -5.39 -10.94 -15.34
CA PRO A 87 -4.16 -11.53 -14.79
C PRO A 87 -4.26 -11.85 -13.29
N ARG A 88 -3.57 -12.89 -12.86
CA ARG A 88 -3.42 -13.20 -11.43
C ARG A 88 -2.36 -12.31 -10.82
N VAL A 89 -2.57 -11.93 -9.57
CA VAL A 89 -1.53 -11.26 -8.78
C VAL A 89 -0.40 -12.24 -8.51
N ASP A 90 0.81 -11.85 -8.84
CA ASP A 90 2.00 -12.57 -8.41
C ASP A 90 2.19 -12.42 -6.90
N ALA A 91 2.11 -13.53 -6.18
CA ALA A 91 2.26 -13.54 -4.74
C ALA A 91 3.65 -13.05 -4.28
N SER A 92 4.69 -13.18 -5.08
CA SER A 92 6.04 -12.68 -4.76
C SER A 92 6.10 -11.14 -4.71
N ARG A 93 5.15 -10.45 -5.34
CA ARG A 93 5.05 -8.99 -5.36
C ARG A 93 4.26 -8.41 -4.17
N ILE A 94 3.90 -9.23 -3.18
CA ILE A 94 3.23 -8.76 -1.96
C ILE A 94 4.09 -9.12 -0.76
N GLU A 95 4.47 -8.12 -0.01
CA GLU A 95 5.15 -8.24 1.27
C GLU A 95 4.28 -7.65 2.39
N ILE A 96 4.31 -8.25 3.59
CA ILE A 96 3.65 -7.71 4.78
C ILE A 96 4.69 -7.60 5.89
N VAL A 97 5.01 -6.36 6.24
CA VAL A 97 5.87 -6.04 7.37
C VAL A 97 5.06 -6.07 8.67
N HIS A 98 5.59 -6.71 9.70
CA HIS A 98 4.85 -6.99 10.92
C HIS A 98 5.26 -6.12 12.11
N ASP A 99 6.44 -5.54 12.09
CA ASP A 99 7.08 -4.92 13.27
C ASP A 99 6.37 -3.63 13.72
N VAL A 100 5.78 -2.90 12.78
CA VAL A 100 5.02 -1.67 13.05
C VAL A 100 3.69 -1.88 13.79
N TYR A 101 3.25 -3.12 13.98
CA TYR A 101 2.01 -3.41 14.74
C TYR A 101 2.13 -3.10 16.23
N ALA A 102 3.37 -3.17 16.77
CA ALA A 102 3.66 -2.85 18.18
C ALA A 102 2.84 -3.65 19.21
N GLY A 103 2.37 -4.84 18.84
CA GLY A 103 1.66 -5.77 19.72
C GLY A 103 0.18 -5.45 19.99
N ALA A 104 -0.30 -4.23 19.67
CA ALA A 104 -1.69 -3.84 19.87
C ALA A 104 -2.20 -2.87 18.79
N TYR A 105 -3.49 -2.98 18.47
CA TYR A 105 -4.16 -2.03 17.59
C TYR A 105 -4.16 -0.61 18.21
N GLY A 106 -3.87 0.40 17.39
CA GLY A 106 -3.85 1.80 17.82
C GLY A 106 -2.65 2.20 18.70
N ARG A 107 -1.76 1.27 19.06
CA ARG A 107 -0.59 1.59 19.87
C ARG A 107 0.36 2.51 19.10
N ALA A 108 0.66 3.68 19.68
CA ALA A 108 1.60 4.63 19.13
C ALA A 108 3.05 4.07 19.13
N LEU A 109 3.81 4.49 18.13
CA LEU A 109 5.25 4.23 18.01
C LEU A 109 5.99 5.57 17.95
N PRO A 110 6.91 5.86 18.88
CA PRO A 110 7.63 7.12 18.86
C PRO A 110 8.38 7.40 17.55
N ALA A 111 8.87 6.35 16.89
CA ALA A 111 9.50 6.48 15.56
C ALA A 111 8.50 6.92 14.48
N ALA A 112 7.28 6.38 14.50
CA ALA A 112 6.23 6.78 13.57
C ALA A 112 5.79 8.24 13.79
N GLU A 113 5.72 8.68 15.04
CA GLU A 113 5.41 10.08 15.39
C GLU A 113 6.49 11.05 14.88
N ARG A 114 7.78 10.68 15.03
CA ARG A 114 8.88 11.48 14.46
C ARG A 114 8.81 11.54 12.94
N GLY A 115 8.55 10.43 12.25
CA GLY A 115 8.36 10.39 10.81
C GLY A 115 7.20 11.29 10.35
N ALA A 116 6.06 11.21 11.04
CA ALA A 116 4.90 12.06 10.76
C ALA A 116 5.20 13.56 10.96
N ALA A 117 5.96 13.92 12.00
CA ALA A 117 6.41 15.29 12.24
C ALA A 117 7.33 15.80 11.11
N LEU A 118 8.25 14.98 10.62
CA LEU A 118 9.11 15.32 9.48
C LEU A 118 8.29 15.56 8.21
N LEU A 119 7.36 14.67 7.88
CA LEU A 119 6.49 14.85 6.71
C LEU A 119 5.67 16.14 6.82
N ARG A 120 5.08 16.38 7.99
CA ARG A 120 4.28 17.58 8.24
C ARG A 120 5.12 18.87 8.06
N ALA A 121 6.35 18.87 8.57
CA ALA A 121 7.25 20.01 8.43
C ALA A 121 7.63 20.28 6.96
N ALA A 122 7.85 19.21 6.18
CA ALA A 122 8.26 19.32 4.78
C ALA A 122 7.11 19.63 3.81
N THR A 123 5.89 19.15 4.09
CA THR A 123 4.78 19.14 3.11
C THR A 123 3.47 19.72 3.63
N GLY A 124 3.32 19.93 4.93
CA GLY A 124 2.07 20.28 5.59
C GLY A 124 1.08 19.11 5.78
N VAL A 125 1.37 17.93 5.21
CA VAL A 125 0.51 16.74 5.31
C VAL A 125 0.54 16.19 6.73
N ARG A 126 -0.64 15.92 7.30
CA ARG A 126 -0.78 15.28 8.61
C ARG A 126 -1.08 13.80 8.46
N LEU A 127 -0.40 12.97 9.24
CA LEU A 127 -0.64 11.52 9.29
C LEU A 127 -1.31 11.16 10.62
N ASP A 128 -2.25 10.21 10.56
CA ASP A 128 -2.79 9.59 11.77
C ASP A 128 -1.78 8.61 12.40
N GLY A 129 -1.77 8.50 13.72
CA GLY A 129 -0.81 7.66 14.45
C GLY A 129 -1.09 6.16 14.39
N THR A 130 -2.32 5.76 14.02
CA THR A 130 -2.73 4.35 14.01
C THR A 130 -2.32 3.64 12.72
N TYR A 131 -2.46 4.30 11.59
CA TYR A 131 -2.27 3.75 10.24
C TYR A 131 -1.12 4.43 9.48
N SER A 132 -1.35 5.67 9.06
CA SER A 132 -0.51 6.36 8.09
C SER A 132 0.89 6.63 8.60
N ALA A 133 1.07 7.08 9.85
CA ALA A 133 2.38 7.37 10.41
C ALA A 133 3.28 6.14 10.50
N LYS A 134 2.69 4.97 10.81
CA LYS A 134 3.42 3.69 10.88
C LYS A 134 3.89 3.23 9.49
N ALA A 135 3.01 3.32 8.50
CA ALA A 135 3.37 2.97 7.13
C ALA A 135 4.37 3.95 6.52
N PHE A 136 4.29 5.24 6.89
CA PHE A 136 5.25 6.24 6.43
C PHE A 136 6.64 6.03 7.05
N MET A 137 6.71 5.66 8.32
CA MET A 137 7.97 5.26 8.97
C MET A 137 8.62 4.11 8.19
N GLU A 138 7.87 3.05 7.89
CA GLU A 138 8.33 1.92 7.09
C GLU A 138 8.81 2.34 5.70
N ALA A 139 8.06 3.23 5.03
CA ALA A 139 8.45 3.76 3.73
C ALA A 139 9.77 4.53 3.78
N LEU A 140 10.03 5.28 4.85
CA LEU A 140 11.30 5.99 5.06
C LEU A 140 12.47 5.03 5.29
N ASP A 141 12.26 3.99 6.09
CA ASP A 141 13.32 3.02 6.40
C ASP A 141 13.68 2.22 5.14
N ILE A 142 12.69 1.72 4.41
CA ILE A 142 12.90 1.07 3.10
C ILE A 142 13.62 2.00 2.11
N ALA A 143 13.21 3.27 2.01
CA ALA A 143 13.83 4.22 1.09
C ALA A 143 15.29 4.56 1.42
N ARG A 144 15.72 4.32 2.66
CA ARG A 144 17.12 4.50 3.08
C ARG A 144 17.98 3.26 2.82
N GLU A 145 17.38 2.09 2.93
CA GLU A 145 18.09 0.80 2.88
C GLU A 145 18.10 0.17 1.49
N GLU A 146 17.08 0.45 0.68
CA GLU A 146 16.90 -0.18 -0.61
C GLU A 146 16.95 0.80 -1.78
N SER A 147 17.51 0.37 -2.90
CA SER A 147 17.52 1.12 -4.15
C SER A 147 16.15 1.17 -4.82
N GLY A 148 15.93 2.17 -5.67
CA GLY A 148 14.71 2.38 -6.44
C GLY A 148 13.69 3.29 -5.73
N THR A 149 12.71 3.74 -6.50
CA THR A 149 11.69 4.69 -6.03
C THR A 149 10.70 4.01 -5.08
N THR A 150 10.56 4.54 -3.88
CA THR A 150 9.55 4.13 -2.90
C THR A 150 8.40 5.13 -2.91
N LEU A 151 7.19 4.67 -3.22
CA LEU A 151 5.98 5.46 -3.18
C LEU A 151 5.22 5.17 -1.88
N PHE A 152 5.02 6.17 -1.04
CA PHE A 152 4.12 6.07 0.10
C PHE A 152 2.68 6.31 -0.35
N TRP A 153 1.81 5.33 -0.14
CA TRP A 153 0.40 5.42 -0.50
C TRP A 153 -0.44 5.88 0.69
N LEU A 154 -0.78 7.16 0.70
CA LEU A 154 -1.62 7.75 1.75
C LEU A 154 -3.08 7.35 1.55
N THR A 155 -3.62 6.56 2.48
CA THR A 155 -5.01 6.06 2.43
C THR A 155 -5.98 6.86 3.29
N PHE A 156 -5.48 7.71 4.17
CA PHE A 156 -6.27 8.53 5.09
C PHE A 156 -5.65 9.92 5.23
N ASP A 157 -6.48 10.94 5.11
CA ASP A 157 -6.10 12.32 5.31
C ASP A 157 -6.50 12.78 6.72
N GLY A 158 -5.51 13.04 7.58
CA GLY A 158 -5.70 13.50 8.95
C GLY A 158 -6.15 14.97 9.11
N ARG A 159 -6.54 15.66 8.04
CA ARG A 159 -6.95 17.08 8.09
C ARG A 159 -8.25 17.34 8.85
N GLY A 160 -8.99 16.31 9.19
CA GLY A 160 -10.27 16.40 9.90
C GLY A 160 -10.26 15.84 11.35
N ALA A 161 -9.08 15.51 11.90
CA ALA A 161 -8.93 14.98 13.25
C ALA A 161 -8.29 16.00 14.18
#